data_c213a48ef58da459001a66e5e8c5ba8e
#
_entry.id   c213a48ef58da459001a66e5e8c5ba8e
#
_cell.length_a   1.000
_cell.length_b   1.000
_cell.length_c   1.000
_cell.angle_alpha   90.00
_cell.angle_beta   90.00
_cell.angle_gamma   90.00
#
_symmetry.space_group_name_H-M   'P 1'
#
loop_
_entity.id
_entity.type
_entity.pdbx_description
1 polymer ?
#
loop_
_entity_poly.entity_id
_entity_poly.type
_entity_poly.pdbx_seq_one_letter_code
_entity_poly.pdbx_strand_id
1 'polypeptide(L)'
;HSATTNYFLKFGNGSIDTNSNYSTTVLDGNGSAAASGRYNNDTVGIRLDYWATGASNVKQSIIQIQNYSNSTTYKTALVRSALPANEVVATVGLWRSTSAINILQFNSSSGNFNSGSTFTLYGIAAA
;
A
#
# COMPACT_ATOMS: atom_id res chain seq x y z
N HIS A 1 -24.36 -4.44 6.80
CA HIS A 1 -23.21 -3.82 6.12
C HIS A 1 -21.98 -4.65 6.40
N SER A 2 -21.48 -5.33 5.41
CA SER A 2 -20.17 -5.93 5.46
C SER A 2 -19.16 -4.78 5.60
N ALA A 3 -18.34 -4.81 6.66
CA ALA A 3 -17.32 -3.81 6.88
C ALA A 3 -16.32 -3.86 5.72
N THR A 4 -16.23 -2.75 5.02
CA THR A 4 -15.27 -2.58 3.94
C THR A 4 -13.88 -2.36 4.54
N THR A 5 -12.91 -3.21 4.20
CA THR A 5 -11.56 -3.15 4.75
C THR A 5 -10.57 -2.69 3.69
N ASN A 6 -9.93 -1.55 3.92
CA ASN A 6 -8.80 -1.08 3.12
C ASN A 6 -7.49 -1.53 3.77
N TYR A 7 -6.48 -1.76 2.95
CA TYR A 7 -5.14 -2.11 3.39
C TYR A 7 -4.15 -1.00 3.06
N PHE A 8 -3.21 -0.81 3.96
CA PHE A 8 -2.22 0.28 3.89
C PHE A 8 -0.82 -0.23 4.18
N LEU A 9 0.15 0.45 3.58
CA LEU A 9 1.56 0.29 3.86
C LEU A 9 2.10 1.56 4.49
N LYS A 10 2.73 1.44 5.65
CA LYS A 10 3.48 2.50 6.31
C LYS A 10 4.96 2.19 6.36
N PHE A 11 5.73 3.25 6.41
CA PHE A 11 7.18 3.22 6.53
C PHE A 11 7.65 3.86 7.83
N GLY A 12 8.87 3.53 8.21
CA GLY A 12 9.50 4.15 9.35
C GLY A 12 11.01 4.01 9.36
N ASN A 13 11.62 4.82 10.23
CA ASN A 13 13.02 4.72 10.61
C ASN A 13 13.09 4.84 12.13
N GLY A 14 13.39 3.73 12.81
CA GLY A 14 13.33 3.66 14.28
C GLY A 14 11.92 3.58 14.85
N SER A 15 10.95 4.27 14.26
CA SER A 15 9.52 4.19 14.57
C SER A 15 8.69 4.36 13.30
N ILE A 16 7.45 3.87 13.33
CA ILE A 16 6.52 4.06 12.20
C ILE A 16 6.12 5.53 12.11
N ASP A 17 6.16 6.06 10.88
CA ASP A 17 5.68 7.42 10.61
C ASP A 17 4.15 7.44 10.59
N THR A 18 3.57 8.21 11.49
CA THR A 18 2.12 8.41 11.64
C THR A 18 1.67 9.81 11.21
N ASN A 19 2.57 10.61 10.65
CA ASN A 19 2.28 11.96 10.18
C ASN A 19 1.65 11.96 8.78
N SER A 20 1.22 13.14 8.33
CA SER A 20 0.58 13.36 7.02
C SER A 20 1.59 13.31 5.85
N ASN A 21 2.50 12.36 5.86
CA ASN A 21 3.61 12.25 4.91
C ASN A 21 3.32 11.35 3.72
N TYR A 22 2.15 10.72 3.67
CA TYR A 22 1.81 9.77 2.61
C TYR A 22 0.91 10.41 1.56
N SER A 23 1.13 10.04 0.31
CA SER A 23 0.22 10.32 -0.80
C SER A 23 0.08 9.09 -1.67
N THR A 24 -1.09 8.92 -2.26
CA THR A 24 -1.41 7.76 -3.11
C THR A 24 -2.17 8.22 -4.33
N THR A 25 -1.76 7.76 -5.50
CA THR A 25 -2.54 7.85 -6.75
C THR A 25 -2.89 6.44 -7.18
N VAL A 26 -4.15 6.22 -7.48
CA VAL A 26 -4.72 4.91 -7.80
C VAL A 26 -5.36 4.93 -9.18
N LEU A 27 -5.14 3.85 -9.93
CA LEU A 27 -5.87 3.52 -11.15
C LEU A 27 -6.50 2.14 -10.95
N ASP A 28 -7.78 2.00 -11.22
CA ASP A 28 -8.49 0.74 -11.07
C ASP A 28 -9.37 0.42 -12.27
N GLY A 29 -9.65 -0.85 -12.47
CA GLY A 29 -10.54 -1.35 -13.48
C GLY A 29 -11.24 -2.63 -13.05
N ASN A 30 -12.54 -2.71 -13.31
CA ASN A 30 -13.39 -3.84 -12.95
C ASN A 30 -13.89 -4.64 -14.18
N GLY A 31 -13.31 -4.40 -15.35
CA GLY A 31 -13.72 -5.01 -16.61
C GLY A 31 -14.85 -4.29 -17.35
N SER A 32 -15.60 -3.42 -16.66
CA SER A 32 -16.68 -2.61 -17.25
C SER A 32 -16.37 -1.12 -17.24
N ALA A 33 -15.60 -0.68 -16.26
CA ALA A 33 -15.20 0.72 -16.11
C ALA A 33 -13.77 0.80 -15.58
N ALA A 34 -13.12 1.93 -15.88
CA ALA A 34 -11.87 2.33 -15.26
C ALA A 34 -12.09 3.61 -14.46
N ALA A 35 -11.40 3.73 -13.34
CA ALA A 35 -11.46 4.90 -12.48
C ALA A 35 -10.08 5.27 -11.96
N SER A 36 -9.97 6.47 -11.40
CA SER A 36 -8.76 6.92 -10.72
C SER A 36 -9.11 7.69 -9.46
N GLY A 37 -8.19 7.65 -8.51
CA GLY A 37 -8.34 8.38 -7.26
C GLY A 37 -7.00 8.91 -6.75
N ARG A 38 -7.07 9.94 -5.94
CA ARG A 38 -5.90 10.53 -5.29
C ARG A 38 -6.19 10.79 -3.82
N TYR A 39 -5.23 10.42 -2.99
CA TYR A 39 -5.20 10.73 -1.57
C TYR A 39 -3.92 11.49 -1.27
N ASN A 40 -4.03 12.63 -0.62
CA ASN A 40 -2.90 13.50 -0.32
C ASN A 40 -2.83 13.82 1.16
N ASN A 41 -1.61 13.97 1.68
CA ASN A 41 -1.37 14.25 3.09
C ASN A 41 -2.05 13.25 4.04
N ASP A 42 -2.01 11.97 3.68
CA ASP A 42 -2.65 10.91 4.43
C ASP A 42 -1.76 10.45 5.61
N THR A 43 -2.38 10.11 6.73
CA THR A 43 -1.73 9.56 7.93
C THR A 43 -1.85 8.03 8.02
N VAL A 44 -2.73 7.43 7.21
CA VAL A 44 -2.99 5.99 7.25
C VAL A 44 -1.95 5.16 6.52
N GLY A 45 -1.18 5.79 5.62
CA GLY A 45 -0.17 5.13 4.80
C GLY A 45 -0.51 5.14 3.30
N ILE A 46 0.29 4.43 2.52
CA ILE A 46 0.04 4.21 1.10
C ILE A 46 -1.09 3.19 0.96
N ARG A 47 -2.12 3.52 0.20
CA ARG A 47 -3.25 2.63 -0.05
C ARG A 47 -2.83 1.51 -1.01
N LEU A 48 -3.10 0.28 -0.63
CA LEU A 48 -2.82 -0.91 -1.42
C LEU A 48 -4.01 -1.35 -2.27
N ASP A 49 -5.15 -0.69 -2.07
CA ASP A 49 -6.40 -0.93 -2.79
C ASP A 49 -7.22 0.36 -2.89
N TYR A 50 -8.17 0.39 -3.79
CA TYR A 50 -9.06 1.54 -3.99
C TYR A 50 -10.46 1.32 -3.42
N TRP A 51 -10.99 0.12 -3.59
CA TRP A 51 -12.29 -0.26 -3.08
C TRP A 51 -12.15 -1.23 -1.92
N ALA A 52 -12.87 -0.94 -0.91
CA ALA A 52 -12.98 -1.81 0.23
C ALA A 52 -13.84 -3.04 -0.12
N THR A 53 -13.34 -4.21 0.20
CA THR A 53 -14.00 -5.47 -0.11
C THR A 53 -14.38 -6.21 1.14
N GLY A 54 -15.42 -7.02 1.05
CA GLY A 54 -15.84 -7.89 2.13
C GLY A 54 -14.74 -8.85 2.58
N ALA A 55 -14.80 -9.27 3.83
CA ALA A 55 -13.76 -10.07 4.52
C ALA A 55 -13.47 -11.45 3.87
N SER A 56 -14.24 -11.86 2.89
CA SER A 56 -14.10 -13.18 2.22
C SER A 56 -13.28 -13.15 0.93
N ASN A 57 -12.80 -12.01 0.50
CA ASN A 57 -12.07 -11.90 -0.77
C ASN A 57 -10.55 -12.03 -0.58
N VAL A 58 -9.95 -12.91 -1.35
CA VAL A 58 -8.49 -13.04 -1.43
C VAL A 58 -7.93 -11.87 -2.22
N LYS A 59 -7.01 -11.14 -1.62
CA LYS A 59 -6.24 -10.08 -2.28
C LYS A 59 -4.82 -10.57 -2.56
N GLN A 60 -4.32 -10.20 -3.72
CA GLN A 60 -2.93 -10.44 -4.11
C GLN A 60 -2.29 -9.09 -4.44
N SER A 61 -1.13 -8.82 -3.88
CA SER A 61 -0.42 -7.56 -4.11
C SER A 61 1.07 -7.82 -4.32
N ILE A 62 1.64 -7.12 -5.29
CA ILE A 62 3.09 -7.00 -5.48
C ILE A 62 3.46 -5.55 -5.25
N ILE A 63 4.41 -5.32 -4.37
CA ILE A 63 4.84 -3.99 -3.96
C ILE A 63 6.33 -3.86 -4.25
N GLN A 64 6.69 -2.80 -4.97
CA GLN A 64 8.09 -2.45 -5.24
C GLN A 64 8.39 -1.11 -4.56
N ILE A 65 9.34 -1.11 -3.64
CA ILE A 65 9.76 0.08 -2.91
C ILE A 65 11.08 0.56 -3.51
N GLN A 66 11.07 1.80 -3.99
CA GLN A 66 12.23 2.42 -4.62
C GLN A 66 13.09 3.15 -3.59
N ASN A 67 14.41 3.04 -3.74
CA ASN A 67 15.40 3.81 -2.96
C ASN A 67 15.22 3.70 -1.43
N TYR A 68 14.84 2.54 -0.92
CA TYR A 68 14.50 2.36 0.49
C TYR A 68 15.64 2.75 1.45
N SER A 69 16.89 2.52 1.07
CA SER A 69 18.07 2.82 1.89
C SER A 69 18.63 4.25 1.70
N ASN A 70 18.12 4.99 0.72
CA ASN A 70 18.59 6.35 0.44
C ASN A 70 18.14 7.31 1.56
N SER A 71 19.02 8.26 1.90
CA SER A 71 18.77 9.25 2.97
C SER A 71 18.62 10.69 2.45
N THR A 72 18.52 10.89 1.14
CA THR A 72 18.45 12.22 0.52
C THR A 72 17.20 12.48 -0.29
N THR A 73 16.46 11.44 -0.68
CA THR A 73 15.26 11.56 -1.50
C THR A 73 14.04 10.97 -0.80
N TYR A 74 12.87 11.42 -1.20
CA TYR A 74 11.61 10.79 -0.82
C TYR A 74 11.52 9.36 -1.38
N LYS A 75 10.68 8.54 -0.77
CA LYS A 75 10.50 7.15 -1.17
C LYS A 75 9.20 6.99 -1.94
N THR A 76 9.26 6.17 -2.97
CA THR A 76 8.09 5.80 -3.77
C THR A 76 7.85 4.30 -3.71
N ALA A 77 6.59 3.93 -3.81
CA ALA A 77 6.17 2.55 -3.91
C ALA A 77 5.26 2.38 -5.13
N LEU A 78 5.53 1.35 -5.93
CA LEU A 78 4.67 0.90 -7.00
C LEU A 78 3.95 -0.35 -6.53
N VAL A 79 2.63 -0.36 -6.63
CA VAL A 79 1.80 -1.46 -6.17
C VAL A 79 0.92 -1.94 -7.31
N ARG A 80 0.85 -3.24 -7.47
CA ARG A 80 -0.15 -3.92 -8.31
C ARG A 80 -0.93 -4.87 -7.44
N SER A 81 -2.22 -4.66 -7.36
CA SER A 81 -3.13 -5.48 -6.57
C SER A 81 -4.24 -6.03 -7.44
N ALA A 82 -4.71 -7.21 -7.10
CA ALA A 82 -5.84 -7.83 -7.75
C ALA A 82 -6.80 -8.42 -6.71
N LEU A 83 -8.08 -8.20 -6.99
CA LEU A 83 -9.17 -8.97 -6.40
C LEU A 83 -9.78 -9.81 -7.52
N PRO A 84 -9.51 -11.11 -7.58
CA PRO A 84 -9.89 -11.93 -8.73
C PRO A 84 -11.37 -11.90 -9.09
N ALA A 85 -12.21 -11.57 -8.14
CA ALA A 85 -13.67 -11.51 -8.37
C ALA A 85 -14.16 -10.14 -8.87
N ASN A 86 -13.37 -9.06 -8.70
CA ASN A 86 -13.92 -7.72 -8.83
C ASN A 86 -13.04 -6.75 -9.63
N GLU A 87 -11.74 -6.65 -9.34
CA GLU A 87 -10.95 -5.55 -9.88
C GLU A 87 -9.43 -5.81 -9.91
N VAL A 88 -8.75 -5.01 -10.72
CA VAL A 88 -7.30 -4.84 -10.71
C VAL A 88 -6.96 -3.39 -10.38
N VAL A 89 -5.90 -3.19 -9.61
CA VAL A 89 -5.50 -1.87 -9.12
C VAL A 89 -4.01 -1.65 -9.35
N ALA A 90 -3.67 -0.48 -9.88
CA ALA A 90 -2.30 0.02 -9.93
C ALA A 90 -2.19 1.27 -9.05
N THR A 91 -1.22 1.28 -8.16
CA THR A 91 -1.02 2.38 -7.20
C THR A 91 0.40 2.89 -7.26
N VAL A 92 0.54 4.21 -7.23
CA VAL A 92 1.80 4.90 -6.95
C VAL A 92 1.68 5.59 -5.61
N GLY A 93 2.52 5.17 -4.67
CA GLY A 93 2.61 5.77 -3.34
C GLY A 93 3.85 6.62 -3.17
N LEU A 94 3.73 7.70 -2.41
CA LEU A 94 4.82 8.58 -2.03
C LEU A 94 4.88 8.69 -0.50
N TRP A 95 6.07 8.53 0.07
CA TRP A 95 6.38 8.88 1.45
C TRP A 95 7.33 10.07 1.47
N ARG A 96 6.85 11.21 1.99
CA ARG A 96 7.60 12.47 2.06
C ARG A 96 8.54 12.49 3.27
N SER A 97 9.46 11.57 3.28
CA SER A 97 10.58 11.53 4.22
C SER A 97 11.85 11.15 3.47
N THR A 98 12.94 11.81 3.81
CA THR A 98 14.27 11.45 3.27
C THR A 98 14.93 10.33 4.07
N SER A 99 14.41 9.97 5.24
CA SER A 99 14.98 8.89 6.05
C SER A 99 14.98 7.55 5.31
N ALA A 100 16.03 6.77 5.49
CA ALA A 100 16.05 5.39 5.02
C ALA A 100 14.92 4.59 5.68
N ILE A 101 14.32 3.67 4.95
CA ILE A 101 13.30 2.79 5.49
C ILE A 101 13.97 1.61 6.19
N ASN A 102 13.67 1.40 7.46
CA ASN A 102 14.06 0.20 8.20
C ASN A 102 12.87 -0.52 8.86
N ILE A 103 11.66 0.04 8.75
CA ILE A 103 10.42 -0.54 9.25
C ILE A 103 9.36 -0.49 8.16
N LEU A 104 8.69 -1.62 7.92
CA LEU A 104 7.50 -1.75 7.11
C LEU A 104 6.35 -2.21 8.00
N GLN A 105 5.20 -1.57 7.88
CA GLN A 105 4.00 -1.96 8.59
C GLN A 105 2.83 -2.08 7.61
N PHE A 106 2.19 -3.24 7.62
CA PHE A 106 0.92 -3.46 6.94
C PHE A 106 -0.22 -3.28 7.93
N ASN A 107 -1.19 -2.45 7.57
CA ASN A 107 -2.38 -2.16 8.36
C ASN A 107 -3.65 -2.44 7.59
N SER A 108 -4.72 -2.71 8.32
CA SER A 108 -6.08 -2.70 7.80
C SER A 108 -6.90 -1.58 8.46
N SER A 109 -7.89 -1.05 7.76
CA SER A 109 -8.81 -0.04 8.31
C SER A 109 -9.74 -0.61 9.36
N SER A 110 -9.97 -1.92 9.35
CA SER A 110 -10.81 -2.62 10.30
C SER A 110 -10.42 -4.10 10.40
N GLY A 111 -10.46 -4.65 11.61
CA GLY A 111 -10.16 -6.06 11.84
C GLY A 111 -8.68 -6.41 11.68
N ASN A 112 -8.40 -7.69 11.64
CA ASN A 112 -7.07 -8.28 11.50
C ASN A 112 -6.94 -8.97 10.14
N PHE A 113 -5.70 -9.26 9.74
CA PHE A 113 -5.46 -10.17 8.63
C PHE A 113 -5.97 -11.57 8.98
N ASN A 114 -6.61 -12.21 8.02
CA ASN A 114 -7.13 -13.57 8.23
C ASN A 114 -6.00 -14.58 8.41
N SER A 115 -6.31 -15.65 9.14
CA SER A 115 -5.43 -16.82 9.22
C SER A 115 -5.13 -17.34 7.81
N GLY A 116 -3.85 -17.63 7.54
CA GLY A 116 -3.37 -18.02 6.21
C GLY A 116 -2.90 -16.87 5.32
N SER A 117 -3.03 -15.61 5.76
CA SER A 117 -2.37 -14.49 5.06
C SER A 117 -0.85 -14.66 5.10
N THR A 118 -0.20 -14.47 3.95
CA THR A 118 1.24 -14.59 3.81
C THR A 118 1.86 -13.28 3.36
N PHE A 119 3.00 -12.94 3.94
CA PHE A 119 3.81 -11.78 3.57
C PHE A 119 5.23 -12.26 3.29
N THR A 120 5.76 -11.91 2.13
CA THR A 120 7.14 -12.24 1.77
C THR A 120 7.87 -10.96 1.39
N LEU A 121 9.05 -10.75 1.94
CA LEU A 121 9.90 -9.60 1.67
C LEU A 121 11.19 -10.06 0.99
N TYR A 122 11.52 -9.43 -0.14
CA TYR A 122 12.77 -9.61 -0.85
C TYR A 122 13.56 -8.30 -0.83
N GLY A 123 14.83 -8.38 -0.46
CA GLY A 123 15.77 -7.29 -0.65
C GLY A 123 16.55 -7.49 -1.96
N ILE A 124 16.61 -6.46 -2.78
CA ILE A 124 17.45 -6.43 -3.98
C ILE A 124 18.63 -5.53 -3.68
N ALA A 125 19.82 -6.13 -3.64
CA ALA A 125 21.05 -5.35 -3.47
C ALA A 125 21.33 -4.50 -4.71
N ALA A 126 21.69 -3.25 -4.50
CA ALA A 126 22.26 -2.44 -5.59
C ALA A 126 23.60 -3.04 -6.01
N ALA A 127 23.81 -3.13 -7.30
CA ALA A 127 25.08 -3.55 -7.87
C ALA A 127 26.15 -2.47 -7.66
#